data_b8e7b979c325e574461ebe1840635f74
#
_entry.id   b8e7b979c325e574461ebe1840635f74
#
_cell.length_a   1.000
_cell.length_b   1.000
_cell.length_c   1.000
_cell.angle_alpha   90.00
_cell.angle_beta   90.00
_cell.angle_gamma   90.00
#
_symmetry.space_group_name_H-M   'P 1'
#
loop_
_entity.id
_entity.type
_entity.pdbx_description
1 polymer ?
#
loop_
_entity_poly.entity_id
_entity_poly.type
_entity_poly.pdbx_seq_one_letter_code
_entity_poly.pdbx_strand_id
1 'polypeptide(L)'
;LRRRQRQMCIRDRQKALGKEAYEVVSHYKLPVGESDFIVTYHFSGKGYLDVNCTFIPGNDTLPLLPRMGVSITLNRQFSQMEWLGRGPHENYIDRNTSSYVGLYKGSVADQYFPYDRPQENGNKTEVRWMSLTDTAGQGLMVVGQPYVSTSAYLFPTEDLDEPGLRKSQRHLSDIQFKDMVTWNIDLKQMGVGGDTSWGAYPHQPYLIPAERMSFSFRFCPAKQNGVSGNRQYLNFK
;
A
#
# COMPACT_ATOMS: atom_id res chain seq x y z
N LEU A 1 -17.83 -4.75 11.46
CA LEU A 1 -16.57 -5.15 10.77
C LEU A 1 -15.34 -5.07 11.67
N ARG A 2 -15.19 -4.03 12.52
CA ARG A 2 -14.03 -3.87 13.44
C ARG A 2 -13.78 -5.05 14.38
N ARG A 3 -14.81 -5.81 14.79
CA ARG A 3 -14.64 -7.02 15.64
C ARG A 3 -14.22 -8.26 14.84
N ARG A 4 -14.51 -8.34 13.54
CA ARG A 4 -14.15 -9.52 12.71
C ARG A 4 -12.70 -9.49 12.23
N GLN A 5 -12.11 -8.32 12.02
CA GLN A 5 -10.68 -8.19 11.68
C GLN A 5 -9.74 -8.65 12.81
N ARG A 6 -10.21 -8.68 14.07
CA ARG A 6 -9.41 -9.16 15.21
C ARG A 6 -9.36 -10.69 15.36
N GLN A 7 -10.01 -11.43 14.49
CA GLN A 7 -10.04 -12.91 14.51
C GLN A 7 -9.17 -13.56 13.42
N MET A 8 -8.16 -12.86 12.90
CA MET A 8 -7.14 -13.50 12.08
C MET A 8 -6.31 -14.42 12.96
N CYS A 9 -6.34 -15.72 12.69
CA CYS A 9 -5.39 -16.66 13.28
C CYS A 9 -4.02 -16.35 12.70
N ILE A 10 -3.11 -15.86 13.53
CA ILE A 10 -1.72 -15.60 13.16
C ILE A 10 -0.89 -16.77 13.70
N ARG A 11 -0.11 -17.40 12.82
CA ARG A 11 0.94 -18.34 13.20
C ARG A 11 2.27 -17.77 12.75
N ASP A 12 3.14 -17.45 13.69
CA ASP A 12 4.45 -16.92 13.42
C ASP A 12 5.52 -18.00 13.61
N ARG A 13 6.46 -18.03 12.70
CA ARG A 13 7.69 -18.83 12.82
C ARG A 13 8.89 -17.91 12.67
N GLN A 14 9.86 -18.05 13.55
CA GLN A 14 11.09 -17.29 13.54
C GLN A 14 12.28 -18.21 13.29
N LYS A 15 13.26 -17.76 12.52
CA LYS A 15 14.48 -18.48 12.22
C LYS A 15 15.65 -17.52 12.05
N ALA A 16 16.74 -17.76 12.77
CA ALA A 16 18.00 -17.10 12.52
C ALA A 16 18.64 -17.65 11.22
N LEU A 17 19.08 -16.75 10.35
CA LEU A 17 19.76 -17.04 9.08
C LEU A 17 21.26 -16.70 9.19
N GLY A 18 21.93 -17.21 10.25
CA GLY A 18 23.29 -16.88 10.58
C GLY A 18 23.40 -15.80 11.66
N LYS A 19 24.57 -15.11 11.74
CA LYS A 19 24.82 -14.11 12.80
C LYS A 19 24.19 -12.75 12.57
N GLU A 20 23.83 -12.41 11.33
CA GLU A 20 23.44 -11.05 10.92
C GLU A 20 22.10 -10.98 10.17
N ALA A 21 21.36 -12.09 10.06
CA ALA A 21 20.09 -12.11 9.35
C ALA A 21 19.04 -12.93 10.11
N TYR A 22 17.79 -12.49 9.98
CA TYR A 22 16.65 -13.10 10.66
C TYR A 22 15.45 -13.20 9.74
N GLU A 23 14.74 -14.32 9.77
CA GLU A 23 13.51 -14.53 9.04
C GLU A 23 12.35 -14.67 10.03
N VAL A 24 11.25 -13.96 9.73
CA VAL A 24 9.96 -14.14 10.39
C VAL A 24 8.93 -14.45 9.32
N VAL A 25 8.15 -15.50 9.52
CA VAL A 25 7.03 -15.86 8.64
C VAL A 25 5.75 -15.76 9.44
N SER A 26 4.86 -14.85 9.02
CA SER A 26 3.54 -14.67 9.62
C SER A 26 2.47 -15.23 8.69
N HIS A 27 1.63 -16.09 9.22
CA HIS A 27 0.55 -16.77 8.52
C HIS A 27 -0.79 -16.23 9.00
N TYR A 28 -1.52 -15.56 8.11
CA TYR A 28 -2.82 -14.98 8.41
C TYR A 28 -3.91 -15.82 7.73
N LYS A 29 -4.91 -16.25 8.50
CA LYS A 29 -6.12 -16.84 7.96
C LYS A 29 -7.17 -15.76 7.77
N LEU A 30 -7.50 -15.47 6.51
CA LEU A 30 -8.48 -14.46 6.18
C LEU A 30 -9.89 -15.04 6.28
N PRO A 31 -10.86 -14.31 6.90
CA PRO A 31 -12.21 -14.83 7.10
C PRO A 31 -13.01 -15.00 5.81
N VAL A 32 -12.63 -14.28 4.74
CA VAL A 32 -13.31 -14.39 3.44
C VAL A 32 -12.76 -15.59 2.68
N GLY A 33 -13.61 -16.61 2.52
CA GLY A 33 -13.29 -17.82 1.79
C GLY A 33 -12.17 -18.67 2.40
N GLU A 34 -11.86 -18.46 3.68
CA GLU A 34 -10.77 -19.15 4.39
C GLU A 34 -9.41 -19.09 3.67
N SER A 35 -9.17 -17.97 3.03
CA SER A 35 -7.93 -17.71 2.28
C SER A 35 -6.73 -17.56 3.20
N ASP A 36 -5.53 -17.82 2.68
CA ASP A 36 -4.29 -17.59 3.41
C ASP A 36 -3.57 -16.35 2.88
N PHE A 37 -3.01 -15.57 3.80
CA PHE A 37 -2.09 -14.48 3.49
C PHE A 37 -0.80 -14.70 4.28
N ILE A 38 0.28 -14.95 3.57
CA ILE A 38 1.58 -15.28 4.15
C ILE A 38 2.51 -14.11 3.92
N VAL A 39 3.13 -13.62 5.00
CA VAL A 39 4.14 -12.57 4.92
C VAL A 39 5.44 -13.10 5.48
N THR A 40 6.49 -13.05 4.65
CA THR A 40 7.85 -13.41 5.05
C THR A 40 8.69 -12.14 5.15
N TYR A 41 9.28 -11.92 6.30
CA TYR A 41 10.15 -10.80 6.63
C TYR A 41 11.59 -11.29 6.73
N HIS A 42 12.48 -10.76 5.91
CA HIS A 42 13.93 -11.02 5.99
C HIS A 42 14.65 -9.77 6.51
N PHE A 43 14.98 -9.79 7.77
CA PHE A 43 15.79 -8.75 8.42
C PHE A 43 17.26 -8.95 8.08
N SER A 44 17.87 -7.92 7.50
CA SER A 44 19.29 -7.92 7.17
C SER A 44 20.09 -7.11 8.18
N GLY A 45 21.26 -7.60 8.60
CA GLY A 45 22.24 -6.84 9.39
C GLY A 45 22.76 -5.57 8.69
N LYS A 46 22.46 -5.40 7.41
CA LYS A 46 22.77 -4.18 6.62
C LYS A 46 21.75 -3.07 6.78
N GLY A 47 20.72 -3.22 7.64
CA GLY A 47 19.72 -2.19 7.95
C GLY A 47 18.57 -2.09 6.95
N TYR A 48 18.24 -3.17 6.24
CA TYR A 48 17.04 -3.25 5.42
C TYR A 48 16.19 -4.47 5.77
N LEU A 49 14.92 -4.43 5.38
CA LEU A 49 13.94 -5.47 5.58
C LEU A 49 13.29 -5.81 4.23
N ASP A 50 13.51 -7.03 3.73
CA ASP A 50 12.76 -7.56 2.59
C ASP A 50 11.46 -8.18 3.07
N VAL A 51 10.38 -7.85 2.37
CA VAL A 51 9.03 -8.33 2.66
C VAL A 51 8.49 -9.06 1.42
N ASN A 52 8.09 -10.32 1.61
CA ASN A 52 7.44 -11.10 0.57
C ASN A 52 6.03 -11.44 1.04
N CYS A 53 5.02 -11.08 0.24
CA CYS A 53 3.63 -11.33 0.52
C CYS A 53 3.07 -12.34 -0.48
N THR A 54 2.33 -13.34 0.01
CA THR A 54 1.65 -14.32 -0.84
C THR A 54 0.20 -14.46 -0.38
N PHE A 55 -0.72 -14.27 -1.31
CA PHE A 55 -2.14 -14.58 -1.16
C PHE A 55 -2.44 -15.93 -1.80
N ILE A 56 -3.18 -16.78 -1.10
CA ILE A 56 -3.65 -18.08 -1.57
C ILE A 56 -5.16 -18.13 -1.34
N PRO A 57 -5.99 -18.13 -2.40
CA PRO A 57 -7.44 -18.23 -2.24
C PRO A 57 -7.83 -19.56 -1.61
N GLY A 58 -8.80 -19.55 -0.71
CA GLY A 58 -9.30 -20.75 -0.05
C GLY A 58 -10.34 -21.52 -0.87
N ASN A 59 -10.93 -20.86 -1.88
CA ASN A 59 -11.86 -21.50 -2.83
C ASN A 59 -11.96 -20.66 -4.12
N ASP A 60 -12.60 -21.23 -5.15
CA ASP A 60 -12.71 -20.65 -6.49
C ASP A 60 -13.92 -19.70 -6.66
N THR A 61 -14.70 -19.49 -5.61
CA THR A 61 -15.93 -18.65 -5.67
C THR A 61 -15.75 -17.29 -5.02
N LEU A 62 -14.52 -16.89 -4.76
CA LEU A 62 -14.22 -15.58 -4.18
C LEU A 62 -14.57 -14.45 -5.14
N PRO A 63 -15.08 -13.32 -4.63
CA PRO A 63 -15.30 -12.15 -5.45
C PRO A 63 -13.97 -11.55 -5.94
N LEU A 64 -14.06 -10.65 -6.92
CA LEU A 64 -12.93 -9.83 -7.34
C LEU A 64 -12.33 -9.09 -6.15
N LEU A 65 -11.01 -8.99 -6.14
CA LEU A 65 -10.29 -8.27 -5.09
C LEU A 65 -10.21 -6.78 -5.45
N PRO A 66 -10.60 -5.88 -4.55
CA PRO A 66 -10.40 -4.45 -4.78
C PRO A 66 -8.92 -4.07 -4.74
N ARG A 67 -8.13 -4.80 -3.98
CA ARG A 67 -6.71 -4.50 -3.72
C ARG A 67 -5.99 -5.74 -3.20
N MET A 68 -4.71 -5.87 -3.56
CA MET A 68 -3.79 -6.87 -3.00
C MET A 68 -2.54 -6.16 -2.49
N GLY A 69 -2.37 -6.09 -1.17
CA GLY A 69 -1.26 -5.36 -0.55
C GLY A 69 -1.24 -5.41 0.96
N VAL A 70 -0.44 -4.54 1.54
CA VAL A 70 -0.32 -4.34 2.98
C VAL A 70 -0.46 -2.86 3.32
N SER A 71 -0.91 -2.58 4.54
CA SER A 71 -1.02 -1.22 5.07
C SER A 71 -0.22 -1.13 6.37
N ILE A 72 0.55 -0.07 6.52
CA ILE A 72 1.26 0.27 7.75
C ILE A 72 0.87 1.65 8.24
N THR A 73 1.00 1.85 9.55
CA THR A 73 0.75 3.15 10.18
C THR A 73 2.06 3.73 10.69
N LEU A 74 2.32 4.98 10.34
CA LEU A 74 3.47 5.75 10.83
C LEU A 74 3.00 6.94 11.66
N ASN A 75 3.92 7.52 12.43
CA ASN A 75 3.68 8.80 13.09
C ASN A 75 3.52 9.92 12.05
N ARG A 76 2.64 10.90 12.34
CA ARG A 76 2.35 12.02 11.45
C ARG A 76 3.57 12.85 11.05
N GLN A 77 4.61 12.89 11.86
CA GLN A 77 5.85 13.59 11.49
C GLN A 77 6.44 13.13 10.16
N PHE A 78 6.20 11.86 9.75
CA PHE A 78 6.67 11.30 8.48
C PHE A 78 5.74 11.63 7.32
N SER A 79 5.41 12.90 7.14
CA SER A 79 4.44 13.39 6.16
C SER A 79 5.05 14.06 4.93
N GLN A 80 6.37 14.09 4.81
CA GLN A 80 7.06 14.51 3.57
C GLN A 80 7.24 13.30 2.67
N MET A 81 6.78 13.40 1.44
CA MET A 81 6.72 12.30 0.48
C MET A 81 7.57 12.59 -0.74
N GLU A 82 8.41 11.63 -1.14
CA GLU A 82 9.17 11.66 -2.39
C GLU A 82 9.08 10.29 -3.06
N TRP A 83 8.86 10.25 -4.39
CA TRP A 83 8.76 8.96 -5.10
C TRP A 83 9.29 9.01 -6.53
N LEU A 84 9.79 7.86 -6.99
CA LEU A 84 10.09 7.58 -8.39
C LEU A 84 9.02 6.62 -8.93
N GLY A 85 8.09 7.13 -9.70
CA GLY A 85 6.92 6.41 -10.20
C GLY A 85 6.06 7.30 -11.07
N ARG A 86 4.83 6.88 -11.36
CA ARG A 86 3.89 7.73 -12.08
C ARG A 86 3.38 8.86 -11.19
N GLY A 87 3.19 10.04 -11.77
CA GLY A 87 2.74 11.25 -11.08
C GLY A 87 2.60 12.43 -12.04
N PRO A 88 2.50 13.69 -11.49
CA PRO A 88 2.49 14.02 -10.05
C PRO A 88 1.17 13.70 -9.32
N HIS A 89 0.04 13.72 -10.04
CA HIS A 89 -1.29 13.46 -9.46
C HIS A 89 -1.54 11.96 -9.23
N GLU A 90 -2.65 11.64 -8.57
CA GLU A 90 -3.08 10.25 -8.40
C GLU A 90 -3.31 9.56 -9.74
N ASN A 91 -3.08 8.27 -9.76
CA ASN A 91 -3.29 7.46 -10.94
C ASN A 91 -3.56 6.00 -10.56
N TYR A 92 -4.32 5.30 -11.42
CA TYR A 92 -4.77 3.93 -11.23
C TYR A 92 -4.50 3.14 -12.50
N ILE A 93 -4.55 1.83 -12.46
CA ILE A 93 -4.20 0.98 -13.62
C ILE A 93 -5.06 1.27 -14.86
N ASP A 94 -6.29 1.74 -14.68
CA ASP A 94 -7.23 2.16 -15.72
C ASP A 94 -7.21 3.67 -15.99
N ARG A 95 -6.43 4.45 -15.22
CA ARG A 95 -6.35 5.91 -15.32
C ARG A 95 -4.94 6.39 -15.02
N ASN A 96 -3.98 6.05 -15.86
CA ASN A 96 -2.57 6.42 -15.68
C ASN A 96 -1.89 7.01 -16.92
N THR A 97 -2.58 7.09 -18.05
CA THR A 97 -2.01 7.58 -19.31
C THR A 97 -1.52 9.03 -19.23
N SER A 98 -2.18 9.87 -18.41
CA SER A 98 -1.78 11.27 -18.18
C SER A 98 -0.65 11.43 -17.16
N SER A 99 -0.19 10.33 -16.54
CA SER A 99 0.83 10.34 -15.48
C SER A 99 2.12 9.74 -16.00
N TYR A 100 3.19 10.52 -16.02
CA TYR A 100 4.50 10.08 -16.50
C TYR A 100 5.34 9.55 -15.35
N VAL A 101 6.23 8.60 -15.64
CA VAL A 101 7.23 8.15 -14.68
C VAL A 101 8.28 9.25 -14.51
N GLY A 102 8.44 9.69 -13.27
CA GLY A 102 9.35 10.77 -12.91
C GLY A 102 9.68 10.75 -11.42
N LEU A 103 10.53 11.65 -11.01
CA LEU A 103 10.84 11.91 -9.61
C LEU A 103 9.94 13.07 -9.13
N TYR A 104 9.12 12.79 -8.14
CA TYR A 104 8.16 13.72 -7.59
C TYR A 104 8.30 13.85 -6.08
N LYS A 105 7.83 14.95 -5.53
CA LYS A 105 7.80 15.21 -4.09
C LYS A 105 6.61 16.10 -3.73
N GLY A 106 6.17 16.01 -2.49
CA GLY A 106 5.11 16.82 -1.91
C GLY A 106 4.85 16.40 -0.46
N SER A 107 3.85 16.94 0.18
CA SER A 107 3.38 16.41 1.45
C SER A 107 2.33 15.33 1.24
N VAL A 108 2.14 14.47 2.25
CA VAL A 108 1.03 13.48 2.25
C VAL A 108 -0.32 14.19 2.20
N ALA A 109 -0.46 15.35 2.83
CA ALA A 109 -1.69 16.15 2.80
C ALA A 109 -2.04 16.62 1.37
N ASP A 110 -1.05 16.99 0.56
CA ASP A 110 -1.25 17.47 -0.80
C ASP A 110 -1.68 16.36 -1.78
N GLN A 111 -1.55 15.08 -1.37
CA GLN A 111 -1.93 13.94 -2.19
C GLN A 111 -3.41 13.58 -2.06
N TYR A 112 -4.10 14.14 -1.07
CA TYR A 112 -5.52 13.94 -0.90
C TYR A 112 -6.32 14.83 -1.86
N PHE A 113 -7.13 14.21 -2.71
CA PHE A 113 -8.11 14.92 -3.54
C PHE A 113 -9.49 14.86 -2.87
N PRO A 114 -10.13 16.00 -2.63
CA PRO A 114 -11.41 16.09 -1.92
C PRO A 114 -12.60 15.78 -2.85
N TYR A 115 -12.78 14.51 -3.21
CA TYR A 115 -13.96 14.08 -3.95
C TYR A 115 -15.24 14.31 -3.13
N ASP A 116 -16.31 14.75 -3.77
CA ASP A 116 -17.61 15.01 -3.12
C ASP A 116 -18.10 13.79 -2.33
N ARG A 117 -17.87 12.60 -2.86
CA ARG A 117 -18.01 11.34 -2.14
C ARG A 117 -16.63 10.76 -1.85
N PRO A 118 -16.25 10.59 -0.58
CA PRO A 118 -15.00 9.93 -0.21
C PRO A 118 -14.91 8.54 -0.84
N GLN A 119 -13.78 8.26 -1.47
CA GLN A 119 -13.49 7.03 -2.20
C GLN A 119 -11.98 6.83 -2.28
N GLU A 120 -11.52 5.80 -2.99
CA GLU A 120 -10.09 5.61 -3.27
C GLU A 120 -9.42 6.91 -3.73
N ASN A 121 -8.21 7.17 -3.24
CA ASN A 121 -7.59 8.46 -3.33
C ASN A 121 -6.06 8.34 -3.34
N GLY A 122 -5.39 9.28 -3.99
CA GLY A 122 -3.95 9.52 -3.86
C GLY A 122 -3.03 8.40 -4.35
N ASN A 123 -3.54 7.34 -4.98
CA ASN A 123 -2.72 6.21 -5.43
C ASN A 123 -1.69 6.64 -6.49
N LYS A 124 -0.53 5.99 -6.47
CA LYS A 124 0.54 6.11 -7.47
C LYS A 124 0.88 4.71 -7.98
N THR A 125 0.87 4.53 -9.29
CA THR A 125 1.23 3.25 -9.93
C THR A 125 2.68 3.26 -10.40
N GLU A 126 3.22 2.06 -10.65
CA GLU A 126 4.58 1.84 -11.13
C GLU A 126 5.64 2.55 -10.28
N VAL A 127 5.47 2.54 -8.97
CA VAL A 127 6.41 3.18 -8.04
C VAL A 127 7.61 2.27 -7.82
N ARG A 128 8.78 2.72 -8.24
CA ARG A 128 10.05 2.01 -8.04
C ARG A 128 10.50 2.14 -6.60
N TRP A 129 10.33 3.33 -6.04
CA TRP A 129 10.53 3.60 -4.63
C TRP A 129 9.70 4.81 -4.20
N MET A 130 9.34 4.84 -2.92
CA MET A 130 8.71 5.97 -2.25
C MET A 130 9.30 6.09 -0.85
N SER A 131 9.56 7.31 -0.40
CA SER A 131 9.96 7.60 0.97
C SER A 131 8.94 8.49 1.67
N LEU A 132 8.75 8.23 2.96
CA LEU A 132 8.04 9.09 3.89
C LEU A 132 9.03 9.54 4.96
N THR A 133 9.21 10.85 5.08
CA THR A 133 10.21 11.44 5.97
C THR A 133 9.61 12.55 6.83
N ASP A 134 10.31 12.88 7.90
CA ASP A 134 10.11 14.12 8.64
C ASP A 134 10.79 15.31 7.93
N THR A 135 10.70 16.49 8.52
CA THR A 135 11.31 17.72 7.99
C THR A 135 12.84 17.71 8.02
N ALA A 136 13.47 16.85 8.80
CA ALA A 136 14.91 16.63 8.81
C ALA A 136 15.37 15.59 7.76
N GLY A 137 14.41 14.98 7.03
CA GLY A 137 14.65 13.96 6.03
C GLY A 137 14.93 12.58 6.62
N GLN A 138 14.63 12.37 7.91
CA GLN A 138 14.68 11.04 8.52
C GLN A 138 13.34 10.33 8.26
N GLY A 139 13.37 9.02 7.98
CA GLY A 139 12.16 8.25 7.74
C GLY A 139 12.40 6.91 7.09
N LEU A 140 11.40 6.44 6.38
CA LEU A 140 11.35 5.12 5.79
C LEU A 140 11.20 5.21 4.27
N MET A 141 11.88 4.36 3.54
CA MET A 141 11.73 4.19 2.10
C MET A 141 11.27 2.76 1.79
N VAL A 142 10.30 2.64 0.90
CA VAL A 142 9.91 1.39 0.24
C VAL A 142 10.51 1.34 -1.14
N VAL A 143 11.11 0.20 -1.50
CA VAL A 143 11.60 -0.10 -2.85
C VAL A 143 10.80 -1.27 -3.39
N GLY A 144 10.09 -1.07 -4.51
CA GLY A 144 9.32 -2.11 -5.18
C GLY A 144 10.22 -3.10 -5.94
N GLN A 145 9.72 -4.34 -6.08
CA GLN A 145 10.40 -5.39 -6.84
C GLN A 145 9.43 -6.01 -7.87
N PRO A 146 9.39 -5.50 -9.11
CA PRO A 146 10.15 -4.35 -9.66
C PRO A 146 9.55 -2.99 -9.31
N TYR A 147 8.26 -2.91 -8.98
CA TYR A 147 7.52 -1.71 -8.56
C TYR A 147 6.27 -2.10 -7.76
N VAL A 148 5.69 -1.14 -7.08
CA VAL A 148 4.45 -1.26 -6.31
C VAL A 148 3.45 -0.19 -6.73
N SER A 149 2.17 -0.40 -6.39
CA SER A 149 1.19 0.68 -6.26
C SER A 149 1.22 1.16 -4.81
N THR A 150 1.05 2.47 -4.59
CA THR A 150 1.14 2.98 -3.22
C THR A 150 0.37 4.28 -3.04
N SER A 151 -0.19 4.46 -1.85
CA SER A 151 -0.87 5.68 -1.41
C SER A 151 -0.55 5.96 0.05
N ALA A 152 -0.59 7.23 0.43
CA ALA A 152 -0.41 7.63 1.82
C ALA A 152 -1.48 8.66 2.22
N TYR A 153 -2.06 8.50 3.43
CA TYR A 153 -3.15 9.32 3.95
C TYR A 153 -2.84 9.81 5.36
N LEU A 154 -3.40 10.97 5.73
CA LEU A 154 -3.42 11.46 7.11
C LEU A 154 -4.65 10.97 7.89
N PHE A 155 -5.22 9.84 7.51
CA PHE A 155 -6.39 9.20 8.13
C PHE A 155 -6.36 7.69 7.83
N PRO A 156 -7.10 6.86 8.58
CA PRO A 156 -7.26 5.44 8.26
C PRO A 156 -7.96 5.25 6.91
N THR A 157 -7.56 4.26 6.13
CA THR A 157 -8.19 3.94 4.83
C THR A 157 -9.69 3.70 4.98
N GLU A 158 -10.13 3.15 6.12
CA GLU A 158 -11.53 2.89 6.43
C GLU A 158 -12.38 4.17 6.54
N ASP A 159 -11.77 5.33 6.69
CA ASP A 159 -12.48 6.60 6.68
C ASP A 159 -13.00 6.97 5.26
N LEU A 160 -12.48 6.32 4.22
CA LEU A 160 -12.99 6.44 2.84
C LEU A 160 -14.20 5.55 2.57
N ASP A 161 -14.47 4.57 3.44
CA ASP A 161 -15.58 3.65 3.30
C ASP A 161 -16.88 4.20 3.89
N GLU A 162 -18.02 3.71 3.38
CA GLU A 162 -19.31 3.96 4.00
C GLU A 162 -19.40 3.27 5.37
N PRO A 163 -19.91 3.95 6.41
CA PRO A 163 -20.07 3.38 7.75
C PRO A 163 -21.24 2.39 7.82
N GLY A 164 -21.06 1.18 7.24
CA GLY A 164 -22.04 0.08 7.33
C GLY A 164 -23.14 0.11 6.28
N LEU A 165 -23.85 -1.02 6.17
CA LEU A 165 -24.73 -1.39 5.06
C LEU A 165 -25.97 -0.51 4.82
N ARG A 166 -26.20 0.57 5.56
CA ARG A 166 -27.48 1.32 5.42
C ARG A 166 -27.51 2.77 5.90
N LYS A 167 -26.42 3.41 6.25
CA LYS A 167 -26.54 4.74 6.86
C LYS A 167 -25.56 5.73 6.27
N SER A 168 -26.12 6.76 5.69
CA SER A 168 -25.50 8.00 5.23
C SER A 168 -24.13 7.84 4.59
N GLN A 169 -24.13 7.94 3.29
CA GLN A 169 -22.94 8.21 2.50
C GLN A 169 -22.05 9.20 3.26
N ARG A 170 -20.76 8.90 3.39
CA ARG A 170 -19.81 9.87 3.93
C ARG A 170 -19.75 11.08 3.01
N HIS A 171 -19.58 12.24 3.62
CA HIS A 171 -19.36 13.50 2.94
C HIS A 171 -17.90 13.92 3.08
N LEU A 172 -17.47 14.82 2.25
CA LEU A 172 -16.13 15.42 2.28
C LEU A 172 -15.77 15.93 3.70
N SER A 173 -16.74 16.55 4.40
CA SER A 173 -16.57 17.08 5.76
C SER A 173 -16.31 16.00 6.82
N ASP A 174 -16.58 14.73 6.53
CA ASP A 174 -16.42 13.63 7.47
C ASP A 174 -14.97 13.12 7.52
N ILE A 175 -14.17 13.47 6.52
CA ILE A 175 -12.75 13.11 6.46
C ILE A 175 -11.94 14.10 7.30
N GLN A 176 -11.40 13.60 8.41
CA GLN A 176 -10.59 14.38 9.33
C GLN A 176 -9.15 13.88 9.33
N PHE A 177 -8.19 14.79 9.12
CA PHE A 177 -6.78 14.47 9.27
C PHE A 177 -6.46 14.17 10.74
N LYS A 178 -5.76 13.06 10.96
CA LYS A 178 -5.41 12.53 12.29
C LYS A 178 -3.91 12.59 12.52
N ASP A 179 -3.49 12.32 13.74
CA ASP A 179 -2.07 12.28 14.12
C ASP A 179 -1.41 10.95 13.70
N MET A 180 -1.51 10.67 12.40
CA MET A 180 -0.97 9.45 11.81
C MET A 180 -0.77 9.60 10.31
N VAL A 181 0.05 8.72 9.74
CA VAL A 181 0.10 8.45 8.31
C VAL A 181 -0.25 6.98 8.09
N THR A 182 -1.28 6.71 7.32
CA THR A 182 -1.56 5.38 6.77
C THR A 182 -0.81 5.27 5.44
N TRP A 183 0.01 4.24 5.29
CA TRP A 183 0.77 3.99 4.07
C TRP A 183 0.41 2.62 3.50
N ASN A 184 -0.19 2.61 2.32
CA ASN A 184 -0.56 1.41 1.58
C ASN A 184 0.54 1.05 0.58
N ILE A 185 0.91 -0.22 0.55
CA ILE A 185 1.95 -0.78 -0.33
C ILE A 185 1.33 -2.00 -0.98
N ASP A 186 0.98 -1.88 -2.26
CA ASP A 186 0.17 -2.87 -2.96
C ASP A 186 0.92 -3.47 -4.15
N LEU A 187 0.67 -4.74 -4.42
CA LEU A 187 0.98 -5.32 -5.70
C LEU A 187 0.24 -4.56 -6.80
N LYS A 188 -1.06 -4.43 -6.62
CA LYS A 188 -1.97 -3.70 -7.49
C LYS A 188 -3.29 -3.39 -6.79
N GLN A 189 -3.96 -2.39 -7.30
CA GLN A 189 -5.32 -2.01 -6.97
C GLN A 189 -6.19 -2.16 -8.22
N MET A 190 -7.44 -2.62 -8.07
CA MET A 190 -8.41 -2.69 -9.15
C MET A 190 -8.64 -1.29 -9.74
N GLY A 191 -8.97 -1.22 -11.03
CA GLY A 191 -9.39 0.03 -11.68
C GLY A 191 -10.56 0.69 -10.94
N VAL A 192 -10.64 2.01 -11.03
CA VAL A 192 -11.64 2.82 -10.31
C VAL A 192 -12.75 3.37 -11.21
N GLY A 193 -12.65 3.22 -12.54
CA GLY A 193 -13.60 3.72 -13.52
C GLY A 193 -14.34 2.61 -14.27
N GLY A 194 -15.66 2.70 -14.33
CA GLY A 194 -16.50 1.89 -15.21
C GLY A 194 -17.14 2.76 -16.30
N ASP A 195 -17.84 2.13 -17.26
CA ASP A 195 -18.48 2.83 -18.37
C ASP A 195 -19.68 3.70 -17.92
N THR A 196 -20.17 3.46 -16.72
CA THR A 196 -21.28 4.22 -16.12
C THR A 196 -21.03 4.51 -14.65
N SER A 197 -21.65 5.56 -14.11
CA SER A 197 -21.66 5.86 -12.66
C SER A 197 -22.65 5.00 -11.85
N TRP A 198 -23.31 4.02 -12.47
CA TRP A 198 -24.33 3.17 -11.86
C TRP A 198 -23.81 1.81 -11.39
N GLY A 199 -22.51 1.71 -11.05
CA GLY A 199 -21.93 0.50 -10.52
C GLY A 199 -21.36 -0.46 -11.58
N ALA A 200 -21.11 0.02 -12.79
CA ALA A 200 -20.34 -0.77 -13.77
C ALA A 200 -18.94 -1.03 -13.24
N TYR A 201 -18.48 -2.28 -13.32
CA TYR A 201 -17.11 -2.62 -13.02
C TYR A 201 -16.15 -2.02 -14.08
N PRO A 202 -14.89 -1.76 -13.71
CA PRO A 202 -13.84 -1.49 -14.68
C PRO A 202 -13.74 -2.61 -15.72
N HIS A 203 -13.16 -2.31 -16.90
CA HIS A 203 -12.96 -3.31 -17.93
C HIS A 203 -12.07 -4.46 -17.43
N GLN A 204 -12.25 -5.64 -18.00
CA GLN A 204 -11.57 -6.88 -17.58
C GLN A 204 -10.07 -6.78 -17.30
N PRO A 205 -9.25 -6.08 -18.11
CA PRO A 205 -7.81 -5.95 -17.84
C PRO A 205 -7.47 -5.24 -16.53
N TYR A 206 -8.43 -4.50 -15.95
CA TYR A 206 -8.28 -3.72 -14.72
C TYR A 206 -8.93 -4.37 -13.50
N LEU A 207 -9.44 -5.58 -13.64
CA LEU A 207 -9.99 -6.39 -12.55
C LEU A 207 -8.88 -7.23 -11.90
N ILE A 208 -9.08 -7.57 -10.63
CA ILE A 208 -8.17 -8.46 -9.90
C ILE A 208 -8.96 -9.72 -9.51
N PRO A 209 -8.84 -10.82 -10.27
CA PRO A 209 -9.42 -12.08 -9.85
C PRO A 209 -8.74 -12.59 -8.58
N ALA A 210 -9.51 -13.30 -7.74
CA ALA A 210 -8.98 -13.88 -6.51
C ALA A 210 -8.20 -15.17 -6.81
N GLU A 211 -7.02 -15.03 -7.37
CA GLU A 211 -6.08 -16.10 -7.69
C GLU A 211 -4.83 -16.03 -6.80
N ARG A 212 -3.99 -17.06 -6.86
CA ARG A 212 -2.72 -17.04 -6.15
C ARG A 212 -1.83 -15.91 -6.69
N MET A 213 -1.42 -14.99 -5.80
CA MET A 213 -0.58 -13.85 -6.14
C MET A 213 0.54 -13.70 -5.13
N SER A 214 1.68 -13.21 -5.59
CA SER A 214 2.81 -12.85 -4.71
C SER A 214 3.47 -11.56 -5.18
N PHE A 215 3.98 -10.79 -4.23
CA PHE A 215 4.81 -9.62 -4.52
C PHE A 215 5.83 -9.38 -3.40
N SER A 216 6.83 -8.61 -3.74
CA SER A 216 7.93 -8.31 -2.83
C SER A 216 8.28 -6.84 -2.88
N PHE A 217 8.75 -6.34 -1.76
CA PHE A 217 9.29 -5.00 -1.63
C PHE A 217 10.30 -4.95 -0.48
N ARG A 218 11.09 -3.89 -0.44
CA ARG A 218 12.10 -3.67 0.60
C ARG A 218 11.84 -2.40 1.36
N PHE A 219 11.91 -2.47 2.68
CA PHE A 219 12.06 -1.30 3.54
C PHE A 219 13.53 -1.00 3.82
N CYS A 220 13.88 0.27 3.77
CA CYS A 220 15.18 0.77 4.22
C CYS A 220 15.03 2.21 4.77
N PRO A 221 16.02 2.72 5.52
CA PRO A 221 16.02 4.12 5.93
C PRO A 221 15.95 5.04 4.71
N ALA A 222 15.11 6.07 4.75
CA ALA A 222 14.93 7.01 3.62
C ALA A 222 16.20 7.81 3.34
N LYS A 223 16.97 8.11 4.38
CA LYS A 223 18.25 8.82 4.27
C LYS A 223 19.31 8.05 5.02
N GLN A 224 20.18 7.37 4.29
CA GLN A 224 21.34 6.72 4.83
C GLN A 224 22.58 7.55 4.45
N ASN A 225 23.30 8.09 5.44
CA ASN A 225 24.54 8.86 5.25
C ASN A 225 24.39 10.08 4.27
N GLY A 226 23.24 10.74 4.27
CA GLY A 226 23.00 11.90 3.40
C GLY A 226 22.75 11.59 1.92
N VAL A 227 22.60 10.31 1.56
CA VAL A 227 22.34 9.87 0.18
C VAL A 227 20.85 10.00 -0.17
N SER A 228 20.53 10.57 -1.34
CA SER A 228 19.15 10.71 -1.82
C SER A 228 18.50 9.33 -2.08
N GLY A 229 17.16 9.25 -1.99
CA GLY A 229 16.40 8.02 -2.24
C GLY A 229 16.70 7.39 -3.61
N ASN A 230 16.88 8.22 -4.66
CA ASN A 230 17.21 7.72 -5.99
C ASN A 230 18.58 7.00 -6.04
N ARG A 231 19.58 7.54 -5.34
CA ARG A 231 20.91 6.90 -5.26
C ARG A 231 20.87 5.63 -4.41
N GLN A 232 20.06 5.62 -3.34
CA GLN A 232 19.84 4.40 -2.56
C GLN A 232 19.19 3.31 -3.41
N TYR A 233 18.16 3.64 -4.18
CA TYR A 233 17.50 2.71 -5.10
C TYR A 233 18.49 2.08 -6.10
N LEU A 234 19.38 2.89 -6.70
CA LEU A 234 20.38 2.39 -7.63
C LEU A 234 21.39 1.44 -6.98
N ASN A 235 21.67 1.61 -5.69
CA ASN A 235 22.55 0.72 -4.94
C ASN A 235 21.87 -0.61 -4.52
N PHE A 236 20.54 -0.73 -4.66
CA PHE A 236 19.77 -1.95 -4.35
C PHE A 236 19.45 -2.80 -5.57
N LYS A 237 19.76 -2.35 -6.77
CA LYS A 237 19.71 -3.12 -8.01
C LYS A 237 21.01 -3.85 -8.26
#